data_a47e69d1ebaf340867808511fafe9c83
#
_entry.id   a47e69d1ebaf340867808511fafe9c83
#
_cell.length_a   1.000
_cell.length_b   1.000
_cell.length_c   1.000
_cell.angle_alpha   90.00
_cell.angle_beta   90.00
_cell.angle_gamma   90.00
#
_symmetry.space_group_name_H-M   'P 1'
#
loop_
_entity.id
_entity.type
_entity.pdbx_description
1 polymer ?
#
loop_
_entity_poly.entity_id
_entity_poly.type
_entity_poly.pdbx_seq_one_letter_code
_entity_poly.pdbx_strand_id
1 'polypeptide(L)'
;MDIYAVLDNIMNHIDKHEIKVFKLGFVGNGEPLLDFENLKGYIKHIESFLSDGRIAAYTITNGTLVTKEMLEFFKTYSINIGFSIDGIPDIHNRYRCGTHTAVMKSIELYHTVNGHYPFMNCTVSRDVLDRTDEAIAFFEPFGTRITFSRMIGENGIELDDFHKFLEKAKEKLYVRTGGYDCTMYGGKCGAGINNIFYANGKIYICGNCVDLPDHYSSDTPLDEVKFIIKPFDRSYCYKEELKWKTKKE
;
A
#
# COMPACT_ATOMS: atom_id res chain seq x y z
N MET A 1 -3.98 16.31 14.57
CA MET A 1 -3.00 15.28 14.18
C MET A 1 -1.86 16.00 13.47
N ASP A 2 -0.68 16.00 14.05
CA ASP A 2 0.45 16.72 13.45
C ASP A 2 1.30 15.78 12.58
N ILE A 3 0.92 15.67 11.30
CA ILE A 3 1.69 14.87 10.34
C ILE A 3 3.06 15.51 10.08
N TYR A 4 3.19 16.82 10.23
CA TYR A 4 4.47 17.51 10.06
C TYR A 4 5.51 17.02 11.08
N ALA A 5 5.12 16.87 12.35
CA ALA A 5 6.00 16.31 13.39
C ALA A 5 6.49 14.89 13.06
N VAL A 6 5.61 14.07 12.45
CA VAL A 6 6.02 12.73 11.98
C VAL A 6 7.01 12.83 10.82
N LEU A 7 6.76 13.72 9.87
CA LEU A 7 7.68 13.91 8.74
C LEU A 7 9.05 14.42 9.22
N ASP A 8 9.06 15.36 10.17
CA ASP A 8 10.30 15.84 10.81
C ASP A 8 11.04 14.70 11.54
N ASN A 9 10.30 13.83 12.25
CA ASN A 9 10.87 12.66 12.91
C ASN A 9 11.50 11.68 11.89
N ILE A 10 10.84 11.46 10.76
CA ILE A 10 11.38 10.63 9.67
C ILE A 10 12.65 11.28 9.08
N MET A 11 12.62 12.56 8.77
CA MET A 11 13.78 13.28 8.21
C MET A 11 14.97 13.25 9.17
N ASN A 12 14.76 13.52 10.46
CA ASN A 12 15.79 13.42 11.49
C ASN A 12 16.38 12.00 11.60
N HIS A 13 15.53 10.97 11.50
CA HIS A 13 15.99 9.59 11.50
C HIS A 13 16.83 9.25 10.27
N ILE A 14 16.44 9.72 9.09
CA ILE A 14 17.21 9.55 7.85
C ILE A 14 18.60 10.20 7.98
N ASP A 15 18.66 11.44 8.45
CA ASP A 15 19.92 12.18 8.61
C ASP A 15 20.82 11.52 9.66
N LYS A 16 20.27 11.16 10.80
CA LYS A 16 21.03 10.55 11.92
C LYS A 16 21.67 9.21 11.54
N HIS A 17 20.99 8.41 10.73
CA HIS A 17 21.44 7.06 10.35
C HIS A 17 22.00 6.97 8.92
N GLU A 18 22.19 8.12 8.25
CA GLU A 18 22.72 8.20 6.87
C GLU A 18 21.96 7.25 5.92
N ILE A 19 20.61 7.18 6.07
CA ILE A 19 19.77 6.29 5.28
C ILE A 19 19.75 6.78 3.83
N LYS A 20 20.18 5.91 2.92
CA LYS A 20 20.27 6.25 1.49
C LYS A 20 18.91 6.40 0.82
N VAL A 21 17.97 5.52 1.16
CA VAL A 21 16.60 5.56 0.61
C VAL A 21 15.61 5.09 1.66
N PHE A 22 14.71 5.99 2.04
CA PHE A 22 13.56 5.71 2.90
C PHE A 22 12.29 5.65 2.05
N LYS A 23 11.50 4.59 2.18
CA LYS A 23 10.23 4.47 1.45
C LYS A 23 9.09 5.03 2.30
N LEU A 24 8.45 6.08 1.79
CA LEU A 24 7.33 6.74 2.46
C LEU A 24 6.05 6.57 1.65
N GLY A 25 5.02 5.97 2.26
CA GLY A 25 3.71 5.82 1.65
C GLY A 25 2.67 6.75 2.26
N PHE A 26 2.10 7.64 1.47
CA PHE A 26 0.88 8.38 1.83
C PHE A 26 -0.32 7.49 1.51
N VAL A 27 -0.60 6.55 2.39
CA VAL A 27 -1.66 5.55 2.27
C VAL A 27 -2.42 5.48 3.59
N GLY A 28 -3.67 5.06 3.59
CA GLY A 28 -4.40 5.03 4.86
C GLY A 28 -5.69 4.22 4.81
N ASN A 29 -6.49 4.35 5.89
CA ASN A 29 -7.80 3.75 6.01
C ASN A 29 -8.89 4.56 5.29
N GLY A 30 -8.52 5.30 4.25
CA GLY A 30 -9.39 6.14 3.43
C GLY A 30 -8.74 6.42 2.08
N GLU A 31 -9.33 7.36 1.35
CA GLU A 31 -8.81 7.80 0.06
C GLU A 31 -7.85 9.00 0.27
N PRO A 32 -6.55 8.88 -0.05
CA PRO A 32 -5.58 9.96 0.17
C PRO A 32 -5.90 11.26 -0.57
N LEU A 33 -6.60 11.16 -1.69
CA LEU A 33 -6.93 12.33 -2.53
C LEU A 33 -8.16 13.12 -2.03
N LEU A 34 -8.87 12.66 -0.99
CA LEU A 34 -9.96 13.43 -0.37
C LEU A 34 -9.48 14.76 0.22
N ASP A 35 -8.26 14.77 0.74
CA ASP A 35 -7.65 15.97 1.33
C ASP A 35 -6.33 16.30 0.59
N PHE A 36 -6.45 16.57 -0.69
CA PHE A 36 -5.32 16.80 -1.58
C PHE A 36 -4.52 18.05 -1.19
N GLU A 37 -5.16 19.10 -0.65
CA GLU A 37 -4.47 20.32 -0.24
C GLU A 37 -3.50 20.05 0.92
N ASN A 38 -3.93 19.31 1.93
CA ASN A 38 -3.03 18.90 3.00
C ASN A 38 -1.94 17.96 2.49
N LEU A 39 -2.27 17.02 1.62
CA LEU A 39 -1.30 16.12 1.01
C LEU A 39 -0.22 16.90 0.23
N LYS A 40 -0.59 17.95 -0.51
CA LYS A 40 0.38 18.87 -1.16
C LYS A 40 1.31 19.52 -0.14
N GLY A 41 0.75 19.96 1.00
CA GLY A 41 1.54 20.53 2.10
C GLY A 41 2.58 19.56 2.64
N TYR A 42 2.19 18.32 2.90
CA TYR A 42 3.10 17.27 3.39
C TYR A 42 4.22 16.95 2.40
N ILE A 43 3.88 16.83 1.12
CA ILE A 43 4.87 16.55 0.06
C ILE A 43 5.87 17.70 -0.07
N LYS A 44 5.40 18.95 -0.06
CA LYS A 44 6.28 20.13 -0.08
C LYS A 44 7.19 20.22 1.14
N HIS A 45 6.71 19.80 2.30
CA HIS A 45 7.51 19.82 3.54
C HIS A 45 8.76 18.93 3.46
N ILE A 46 8.67 17.81 2.73
CA ILE A 46 9.78 16.88 2.53
C ILE A 46 10.49 17.04 1.18
N GLU A 47 10.26 18.16 0.46
CA GLU A 47 10.73 18.36 -0.92
C GLU A 47 12.24 18.17 -1.09
N SER A 48 13.06 18.64 -0.13
CA SER A 48 14.51 18.47 -0.19
C SER A 48 14.93 17.00 -0.18
N PHE A 49 14.27 16.17 0.63
CA PHE A 49 14.52 14.73 0.72
C PHE A 49 13.98 13.92 -0.47
N LEU A 50 12.94 14.44 -1.15
CA LEU A 50 12.45 13.89 -2.41
C LEU A 50 13.42 14.19 -3.55
N SER A 51 13.86 15.44 -3.65
CA SER A 51 14.73 15.91 -4.75
C SER A 51 16.14 15.32 -4.72
N ASP A 52 16.67 15.02 -3.54
CA ASP A 52 17.97 14.35 -3.40
C ASP A 52 17.86 12.80 -3.36
N GLY A 53 16.64 12.25 -3.45
CA GLY A 53 16.37 10.82 -3.55
C GLY A 53 16.41 10.06 -2.22
N ARG A 54 16.60 10.73 -1.08
CA ARG A 54 16.60 10.08 0.24
C ARG A 54 15.22 9.61 0.67
N ILE A 55 14.16 10.24 0.17
CA ILE A 55 12.78 9.72 0.32
C ILE A 55 12.26 9.29 -1.05
N ALA A 56 11.84 8.04 -1.16
CA ALA A 56 11.06 7.52 -2.28
C ALA A 56 9.59 7.44 -1.86
N ALA A 57 8.80 8.45 -2.25
CA ALA A 57 7.42 8.54 -1.84
C ALA A 57 6.43 7.94 -2.85
N TYR A 58 5.32 7.43 -2.32
CA TYR A 58 4.23 6.90 -3.13
C TYR A 58 2.87 7.11 -2.46
N THR A 59 1.82 7.05 -3.28
CA THR A 59 0.43 6.97 -2.81
C THR A 59 -0.32 5.89 -3.57
N ILE A 60 -1.41 5.39 -2.99
CA ILE A 60 -2.32 4.44 -3.63
C ILE A 60 -3.72 5.02 -3.53
N THR A 61 -4.37 5.22 -4.66
CA THR A 61 -5.71 5.79 -4.75
C THR A 61 -6.74 4.77 -5.26
N ASN A 62 -8.00 4.96 -4.88
CA ASN A 62 -9.13 4.28 -5.51
C ASN A 62 -9.44 4.83 -6.91
N GLY A 63 -8.77 5.90 -7.33
CA GLY A 63 -8.85 6.48 -8.66
C GLY A 63 -10.10 7.32 -8.96
N THR A 64 -11.04 7.48 -8.02
CA THR A 64 -12.32 8.16 -8.29
C THR A 64 -12.23 9.70 -8.28
N LEU A 65 -11.19 10.27 -7.66
CA LEU A 65 -11.00 11.70 -7.48
C LEU A 65 -9.84 12.28 -8.30
N VAL A 66 -9.17 11.46 -9.09
CA VAL A 66 -7.97 11.86 -9.82
C VAL A 66 -8.28 12.94 -10.86
N THR A 67 -7.52 14.02 -10.82
CA THR A 67 -7.56 15.10 -11.82
C THR A 67 -6.22 15.25 -12.52
N LYS A 68 -6.21 15.94 -13.65
CA LYS A 68 -4.97 16.25 -14.37
C LYS A 68 -4.00 17.07 -13.51
N GLU A 69 -4.51 18.05 -12.77
CA GLU A 69 -3.72 18.87 -11.85
C GLU A 69 -3.01 18.02 -10.79
N MET A 70 -3.73 17.06 -10.18
CA MET A 70 -3.14 16.13 -9.21
C MET A 70 -2.01 15.32 -9.83
N LEU A 71 -2.21 14.79 -11.04
CA LEU A 71 -1.19 14.00 -11.73
C LEU A 71 0.05 14.83 -12.09
N GLU A 72 -0.13 16.06 -12.55
CA GLU A 72 0.96 16.99 -12.85
C GLU A 72 1.74 17.35 -11.58
N PHE A 73 1.05 17.58 -10.46
CA PHE A 73 1.68 17.80 -9.17
C PHE A 73 2.53 16.60 -8.73
N PHE A 74 1.98 15.40 -8.74
CA PHE A 74 2.72 14.19 -8.37
C PHE A 74 3.92 13.94 -9.28
N LYS A 75 3.78 14.22 -10.57
CA LYS A 75 4.89 14.14 -11.54
C LYS A 75 6.01 15.12 -11.19
N THR A 76 5.67 16.36 -10.83
CA THR A 76 6.64 17.39 -10.43
C THR A 76 7.49 16.96 -9.24
N TYR A 77 6.87 16.33 -8.24
CA TYR A 77 7.55 15.87 -7.02
C TYR A 77 8.02 14.41 -7.08
N SER A 78 7.96 13.78 -8.26
CA SER A 78 8.35 12.37 -8.46
C SER A 78 7.63 11.38 -7.51
N ILE A 79 6.38 11.68 -7.15
CA ILE A 79 5.55 10.80 -6.33
C ILE A 79 4.97 9.69 -7.19
N ASN A 80 5.22 8.45 -6.80
CA ASN A 80 4.65 7.30 -7.48
C ASN A 80 3.17 7.12 -7.10
N ILE A 81 2.30 6.97 -8.08
CA ILE A 81 0.87 6.70 -7.84
C ILE A 81 0.52 5.28 -8.28
N GLY A 82 -0.13 4.54 -7.37
CA GLY A 82 -0.75 3.27 -7.67
C GLY A 82 -2.28 3.38 -7.70
N PHE A 83 -2.90 2.69 -8.63
CA PHE A 83 -4.36 2.63 -8.74
C PHE A 83 -4.89 1.31 -8.20
N SER A 84 -5.89 1.39 -7.33
CA SER A 84 -6.59 0.21 -6.82
C SER A 84 -7.65 -0.24 -7.81
N ILE A 85 -7.41 -1.35 -8.49
CA ILE A 85 -8.36 -1.96 -9.43
C ILE A 85 -8.29 -3.47 -9.34
N ASP A 86 -9.44 -4.11 -9.12
CA ASP A 86 -9.51 -5.57 -8.92
C ASP A 86 -9.76 -6.34 -10.23
N GLY A 87 -9.40 -5.73 -11.36
CA GLY A 87 -9.45 -6.35 -12.68
C GLY A 87 -10.87 -6.41 -13.23
N ILE A 88 -11.49 -7.56 -13.18
CA ILE A 88 -12.77 -7.88 -13.80
C ILE A 88 -13.89 -6.91 -13.34
N PRO A 89 -14.62 -6.25 -14.27
CA PRO A 89 -15.54 -5.15 -13.94
C PRO A 89 -16.62 -5.49 -12.91
N ASP A 90 -17.26 -6.65 -13.01
CA ASP A 90 -18.31 -7.06 -12.09
C ASP A 90 -17.77 -7.38 -10.69
N ILE A 91 -16.59 -7.97 -10.60
CA ILE A 91 -15.91 -8.23 -9.33
C ILE A 91 -15.49 -6.91 -8.68
N HIS A 92 -14.80 -6.04 -9.44
CA HIS A 92 -14.41 -4.73 -8.94
C HIS A 92 -15.62 -3.95 -8.43
N ASN A 93 -16.69 -3.89 -9.19
CA ASN A 93 -17.89 -3.15 -8.83
C ASN A 93 -18.58 -3.69 -7.56
N ARG A 94 -18.52 -5.00 -7.33
CA ARG A 94 -19.05 -5.64 -6.12
C ARG A 94 -18.31 -5.18 -4.85
N TYR A 95 -16.98 -5.13 -4.90
CA TYR A 95 -16.15 -4.82 -3.74
C TYR A 95 -15.82 -3.34 -3.60
N ARG A 96 -15.98 -2.54 -4.68
CA ARG A 96 -15.61 -1.12 -4.73
C ARG A 96 -16.74 -0.20 -5.22
N CYS A 97 -17.96 -0.50 -4.79
CA CYS A 97 -19.11 0.40 -4.97
C CYS A 97 -19.37 0.86 -6.41
N GLY A 98 -19.18 0.01 -7.41
CA GLY A 98 -19.49 0.34 -8.81
C GLY A 98 -18.52 1.30 -9.50
N THR A 99 -17.31 1.43 -9.02
CA THR A 99 -16.36 2.48 -9.47
C THR A 99 -15.47 2.09 -10.65
N HIS A 100 -15.57 0.88 -11.20
CA HIS A 100 -14.66 0.39 -12.25
C HIS A 100 -14.48 1.37 -13.42
N THR A 101 -15.58 1.86 -13.99
CA THR A 101 -15.53 2.80 -15.12
C THR A 101 -14.81 4.11 -14.77
N ALA A 102 -15.02 4.64 -13.56
CA ALA A 102 -14.34 5.86 -13.11
C ALA A 102 -12.83 5.64 -12.94
N VAL A 103 -12.44 4.52 -12.34
CA VAL A 103 -11.03 4.15 -12.17
C VAL A 103 -10.34 3.97 -13.52
N MET A 104 -10.98 3.31 -14.49
CA MET A 104 -10.43 3.13 -15.83
C MET A 104 -10.19 4.47 -16.54
N LYS A 105 -11.13 5.43 -16.43
CA LYS A 105 -10.94 6.78 -16.97
C LYS A 105 -9.72 7.49 -16.35
N SER A 106 -9.51 7.31 -15.07
CA SER A 106 -8.37 7.90 -14.36
C SER A 106 -7.03 7.22 -14.73
N ILE A 107 -7.03 5.92 -14.99
CA ILE A 107 -5.87 5.18 -15.51
C ILE A 107 -5.50 5.70 -16.91
N GLU A 108 -6.47 5.92 -17.80
CA GLU A 108 -6.24 6.50 -19.13
C GLU A 108 -5.78 7.97 -19.06
N LEU A 109 -6.32 8.75 -18.12
CA LEU A 109 -5.85 10.11 -17.87
C LEU A 109 -4.39 10.09 -17.39
N TYR A 110 -4.03 9.18 -16.48
CA TYR A 110 -2.64 9.00 -16.04
C TYR A 110 -1.73 8.66 -17.21
N HIS A 111 -2.12 7.71 -18.08
CA HIS A 111 -1.37 7.36 -19.28
C HIS A 111 -1.17 8.58 -20.20
N THR A 112 -2.21 9.38 -20.41
CA THR A 112 -2.13 10.60 -21.20
C THR A 112 -1.13 11.63 -20.66
N VAL A 113 -1.06 11.80 -19.32
CA VAL A 113 -0.18 12.78 -18.67
C VAL A 113 1.28 12.27 -18.58
N ASN A 114 1.46 10.96 -18.37
CA ASN A 114 2.78 10.40 -18.06
C ASN A 114 3.42 9.63 -19.22
N GLY A 115 2.67 9.25 -20.25
CA GLY A 115 3.17 8.47 -21.39
C GLY A 115 3.31 6.97 -21.14
N HIS A 116 2.90 6.49 -19.98
CA HIS A 116 2.88 5.07 -19.60
C HIS A 116 1.75 4.80 -18.62
N TYR A 117 1.32 3.54 -18.48
CA TYR A 117 0.30 3.19 -17.49
C TYR A 117 0.85 3.22 -16.06
N PRO A 118 0.00 3.55 -15.06
CA PRO A 118 0.39 3.53 -13.66
C PRO A 118 0.62 2.10 -13.19
N PHE A 119 1.34 1.89 -12.10
CA PHE A 119 1.27 0.61 -11.44
C PHE A 119 -0.10 0.42 -10.76
N MET A 120 -0.54 -0.84 -10.70
CA MET A 120 -1.87 -1.18 -10.23
C MET A 120 -1.80 -2.12 -9.03
N ASN A 121 -2.82 -2.01 -8.19
CA ASN A 121 -2.97 -2.85 -7.00
C ASN A 121 -4.31 -3.58 -7.10
N CYS A 122 -4.27 -4.90 -7.08
CA CYS A 122 -5.45 -5.78 -7.14
C CYS A 122 -5.55 -6.60 -5.86
N THR A 123 -6.72 -6.59 -5.24
CA THR A 123 -7.04 -7.47 -4.12
C THR A 123 -7.61 -8.78 -4.65
N VAL A 124 -6.89 -9.87 -4.41
CA VAL A 124 -7.30 -11.21 -4.84
C VAL A 124 -8.27 -11.78 -3.81
N SER A 125 -9.56 -11.69 -4.13
CA SER A 125 -10.67 -12.32 -3.43
C SER A 125 -10.91 -13.74 -3.94
N ARG A 126 -11.84 -14.47 -3.32
CA ARG A 126 -12.31 -15.77 -3.84
C ARG A 126 -12.81 -15.62 -5.28
N ASP A 127 -13.61 -14.59 -5.57
CA ASP A 127 -14.15 -14.36 -6.92
C ASP A 127 -13.04 -14.11 -7.96
N VAL A 128 -11.98 -13.39 -7.61
CA VAL A 128 -10.82 -13.17 -8.49
C VAL A 128 -10.05 -14.47 -8.69
N LEU A 129 -9.86 -15.26 -7.62
CA LEU A 129 -9.18 -16.54 -7.69
C LEU A 129 -9.89 -17.54 -8.60
N ASP A 130 -11.23 -17.62 -8.47
CA ASP A 130 -12.07 -18.51 -9.28
C ASP A 130 -12.07 -18.14 -10.78
N ARG A 131 -11.72 -16.87 -11.10
CA ARG A 131 -11.62 -16.34 -12.46
C ARG A 131 -10.20 -15.87 -12.78
N THR A 132 -9.19 -16.60 -12.32
CA THR A 132 -7.76 -16.25 -12.43
C THR A 132 -7.34 -15.87 -13.86
N ASP A 133 -7.74 -16.63 -14.87
CA ASP A 133 -7.34 -16.38 -16.27
C ASP A 133 -7.94 -15.07 -16.81
N GLU A 134 -9.17 -14.76 -16.46
CA GLU A 134 -9.80 -13.49 -16.83
C GLU A 134 -9.13 -12.30 -16.12
N ALA A 135 -8.79 -12.46 -14.84
CA ALA A 135 -8.09 -11.43 -14.08
C ALA A 135 -6.69 -11.14 -14.67
N ILE A 136 -5.94 -12.17 -15.05
CA ILE A 136 -4.64 -12.03 -15.70
C ILE A 136 -4.80 -11.34 -17.06
N ALA A 137 -5.73 -11.80 -17.89
CA ALA A 137 -6.01 -11.24 -19.22
C ALA A 137 -6.43 -9.76 -19.16
N PHE A 138 -7.12 -9.33 -18.08
CA PHE A 138 -7.46 -7.93 -17.87
C PHE A 138 -6.21 -7.05 -17.73
N PHE A 139 -5.18 -7.49 -16.99
CA PHE A 139 -3.99 -6.70 -16.73
C PHE A 139 -2.93 -6.76 -17.84
N GLU A 140 -2.94 -7.80 -18.65
CA GLU A 140 -1.90 -8.05 -19.68
C GLU A 140 -1.69 -6.86 -20.65
N PRO A 141 -2.75 -6.18 -21.19
CA PRO A 141 -2.58 -5.07 -22.14
C PRO A 141 -1.87 -3.83 -21.59
N PHE A 142 -1.83 -3.64 -20.27
CA PHE A 142 -1.25 -2.43 -19.67
C PHE A 142 0.28 -2.48 -19.62
N GLY A 143 0.91 -3.64 -19.69
CA GLY A 143 2.37 -3.77 -19.67
C GLY A 143 3.05 -3.12 -18.46
N THR A 144 2.32 -2.92 -17.36
CA THR A 144 2.80 -2.26 -16.13
C THR A 144 2.94 -3.22 -14.98
N ARG A 145 3.57 -2.74 -13.91
CA ARG A 145 3.74 -3.53 -12.68
C ARG A 145 2.42 -3.67 -11.92
N ILE A 146 2.02 -4.90 -11.64
CA ILE A 146 0.85 -5.21 -10.83
C ILE A 146 1.30 -5.70 -9.45
N THR A 147 0.70 -5.14 -8.40
CA THR A 147 0.83 -5.61 -7.03
C THR A 147 -0.45 -6.34 -6.66
N PHE A 148 -0.37 -7.63 -6.45
CA PHE A 148 -1.48 -8.40 -5.92
C PHE A 148 -1.41 -8.47 -4.41
N SER A 149 -2.56 -8.34 -3.75
CA SER A 149 -2.71 -8.52 -2.30
C SER A 149 -3.79 -9.54 -2.01
N ARG A 150 -3.51 -10.41 -1.03
CA ARG A 150 -4.47 -11.43 -0.57
C ARG A 150 -5.61 -10.78 0.20
N MET A 151 -6.85 -11.08 -0.15
CA MET A 151 -8.00 -10.74 0.69
C MET A 151 -8.02 -11.65 1.92
N ILE A 152 -8.29 -11.08 3.09
CA ILE A 152 -8.46 -11.77 4.36
C ILE A 152 -9.88 -11.54 4.90
N GLY A 153 -10.39 -12.45 5.71
CA GLY A 153 -11.74 -12.37 6.27
C GLY A 153 -12.78 -13.07 5.38
N GLU A 154 -14.01 -12.56 5.39
CA GLU A 154 -15.08 -13.07 4.53
C GLU A 154 -14.69 -12.88 3.06
N ASN A 155 -14.91 -13.87 2.20
CA ASN A 155 -14.43 -13.95 0.82
C ASN A 155 -12.88 -13.91 0.67
N GLY A 156 -12.15 -14.08 1.76
CA GLY A 156 -10.70 -14.24 1.76
C GLY A 156 -10.26 -15.56 1.13
N ILE A 157 -8.96 -15.64 0.83
CA ILE A 157 -8.34 -16.85 0.27
C ILE A 157 -7.17 -17.29 1.14
N GLU A 158 -6.86 -18.58 1.09
CA GLU A 158 -5.72 -19.15 1.79
C GLU A 158 -4.39 -18.69 1.16
N LEU A 159 -3.33 -18.69 1.96
CA LEU A 159 -2.02 -18.22 1.51
C LEU A 159 -1.45 -19.10 0.39
N ASP A 160 -1.65 -20.42 0.46
CA ASP A 160 -1.18 -21.36 -0.56
C ASP A 160 -1.89 -21.16 -1.90
N ASP A 161 -3.20 -20.88 -1.89
CA ASP A 161 -3.94 -20.57 -3.11
C ASP A 161 -3.50 -19.23 -3.69
N PHE A 162 -3.19 -18.25 -2.84
CA PHE A 162 -2.63 -16.98 -3.28
C PHE A 162 -1.24 -17.15 -3.91
N HIS A 163 -0.38 -18.00 -3.36
CA HIS A 163 0.92 -18.31 -3.97
C HIS A 163 0.76 -18.95 -5.35
N LYS A 164 -0.16 -19.92 -5.51
CA LYS A 164 -0.45 -20.52 -6.82
C LYS A 164 -0.93 -19.48 -7.83
N PHE A 165 -1.82 -18.58 -7.40
CA PHE A 165 -2.27 -17.44 -8.22
C PHE A 165 -1.08 -16.58 -8.66
N LEU A 166 -0.19 -16.20 -7.72
CA LEU A 166 0.98 -15.36 -8.04
C LEU A 166 1.92 -16.03 -9.04
N GLU A 167 2.19 -17.34 -8.90
CA GLU A 167 3.03 -18.07 -9.86
C GLU A 167 2.41 -18.04 -11.26
N LYS A 168 1.12 -18.29 -11.39
CA LYS A 168 0.42 -18.22 -12.68
C LYS A 168 0.42 -16.79 -13.26
N ALA A 169 0.21 -15.77 -12.43
CA ALA A 169 0.22 -14.38 -12.86
C ALA A 169 1.60 -13.93 -13.38
N LYS A 170 2.69 -14.40 -12.78
CA LYS A 170 4.07 -14.09 -13.21
C LYS A 170 4.43 -14.61 -14.59
N GLU A 171 3.71 -15.61 -15.12
CA GLU A 171 3.95 -16.13 -16.47
C GLU A 171 3.65 -15.09 -17.56
N LYS A 172 2.73 -14.14 -17.28
CA LYS A 172 2.24 -13.16 -18.25
C LYS A 172 2.37 -11.71 -17.83
N LEU A 173 2.45 -11.46 -16.52
CA LEU A 173 2.40 -10.11 -15.95
C LEU A 173 3.71 -9.76 -15.25
N TYR A 174 4.03 -8.47 -15.27
CA TYR A 174 5.07 -7.93 -14.38
C TYR A 174 4.52 -7.82 -12.95
N VAL A 175 4.55 -8.93 -12.24
CA VAL A 175 4.09 -9.00 -10.85
C VAL A 175 5.15 -8.47 -9.92
N ARG A 176 4.79 -7.57 -9.02
CA ARG A 176 5.68 -7.11 -7.97
C ARG A 176 6.02 -8.27 -7.03
N THR A 177 7.31 -8.59 -6.94
CA THR A 177 7.86 -9.56 -5.99
C THR A 177 8.83 -8.85 -5.05
N GLY A 178 8.64 -9.00 -3.75
CA GLY A 178 9.50 -8.41 -2.75
C GLY A 178 9.24 -6.92 -2.46
N GLY A 179 10.01 -6.38 -1.52
CA GLY A 179 9.92 -4.97 -1.09
C GLY A 179 8.83 -4.66 -0.07
N TYR A 180 8.02 -5.65 0.33
CA TYR A 180 7.18 -5.64 1.52
C TYR A 180 7.33 -6.97 2.24
N ASP A 181 7.76 -6.93 3.48
CA ASP A 181 7.67 -8.07 4.37
C ASP A 181 6.24 -8.14 4.91
N CYS A 182 5.34 -8.74 4.15
CA CYS A 182 3.95 -8.89 4.50
C CYS A 182 3.32 -10.11 3.82
N THR A 183 2.59 -10.90 4.59
CA THR A 183 1.89 -12.10 4.09
C THR A 183 0.74 -11.76 3.14
N MET A 184 0.20 -10.54 3.22
CA MET A 184 -0.81 -10.08 2.25
C MET A 184 -0.23 -9.95 0.82
N TYR A 185 1.09 -9.82 0.70
CA TYR A 185 1.79 -9.75 -0.59
C TYR A 185 2.62 -11.02 -0.89
N GLY A 186 2.31 -12.11 -0.21
CA GLY A 186 2.99 -13.40 -0.40
C GLY A 186 4.38 -13.51 0.26
N GLY A 187 4.76 -12.53 1.08
CA GLY A 187 6.02 -12.53 1.83
C GLY A 187 5.87 -12.99 3.29
N LYS A 188 6.94 -12.88 4.05
CA LYS A 188 6.91 -13.08 5.51
C LYS A 188 6.45 -11.80 6.22
N CYS A 189 5.80 -11.92 7.36
CA CYS A 189 5.34 -10.77 8.14
C CYS A 189 6.52 -9.95 8.67
N GLY A 190 6.55 -8.65 8.34
CA GLY A 190 7.55 -7.67 8.76
C GLY A 190 7.08 -6.70 9.83
N ALA A 191 5.94 -6.98 10.46
CA ALA A 191 5.37 -6.11 11.49
C ALA A 191 6.39 -5.78 12.59
N GLY A 192 6.62 -4.48 12.84
CA GLY A 192 7.54 -3.97 13.84
C GLY A 192 9.03 -4.27 13.63
N ILE A 193 9.41 -4.79 12.47
CA ILE A 193 10.81 -5.07 12.11
C ILE A 193 11.32 -4.05 11.10
N ASN A 194 10.62 -3.89 9.99
CA ASN A 194 10.99 -3.01 8.88
C ASN A 194 9.80 -2.24 8.28
N ASN A 195 8.62 -2.43 8.85
CA ASN A 195 7.42 -1.70 8.49
C ASN A 195 6.78 -1.14 9.76
N ILE A 196 6.49 0.14 9.74
CA ILE A 196 5.67 0.82 10.74
C ILE A 196 4.54 1.55 10.03
N PHE A 197 3.47 1.82 10.75
CA PHE A 197 2.30 2.51 10.22
C PHE A 197 1.91 3.65 11.14
N TYR A 198 1.70 4.81 10.55
CA TYR A 198 1.26 5.99 11.27
C TYR A 198 -0.22 6.27 11.00
N ALA A 199 -1.00 6.44 12.04
CA ALA A 199 -2.40 6.83 11.95
C ALA A 199 -2.86 7.54 13.24
N ASN A 200 -3.75 8.52 13.11
CA ASN A 200 -4.42 9.19 14.24
C ASN A 200 -3.48 9.68 15.36
N GLY A 201 -2.31 10.23 15.00
CA GLY A 201 -1.33 10.73 15.95
C GLY A 201 -0.51 9.64 16.65
N LYS A 202 -0.50 8.42 16.14
CA LYS A 202 0.15 7.25 16.75
C LYS A 202 0.93 6.44 15.73
N ILE A 203 2.02 5.83 16.21
CA ILE A 203 2.85 4.90 15.43
C ILE A 203 2.48 3.48 15.83
N TYR A 204 2.12 2.66 14.86
CA TYR A 204 1.71 1.28 15.02
C TYR A 204 2.70 0.33 14.35
N ILE A 205 2.73 -0.89 14.86
CA ILE A 205 3.53 -1.98 14.32
C ILE A 205 3.20 -2.32 12.85
N CYS A 206 1.95 -2.13 12.45
CA CYS A 206 1.43 -2.42 11.12
C CYS A 206 0.06 -1.74 10.93
N GLY A 207 -0.33 -1.42 9.71
CA GLY A 207 -1.64 -0.88 9.39
C GLY A 207 -2.82 -1.77 9.80
N ASN A 208 -2.64 -3.09 9.79
CA ASN A 208 -3.65 -4.04 10.28
C ASN A 208 -3.79 -4.05 11.81
N CYS A 209 -2.92 -3.37 12.54
CA CYS A 209 -2.88 -3.38 14.00
C CYS A 209 -3.29 -2.03 14.63
N VAL A 210 -3.94 -1.14 13.88
CA VAL A 210 -4.36 0.19 14.33
C VAL A 210 -5.40 0.11 15.48
N ASP A 211 -6.12 -0.98 15.59
CA ASP A 211 -7.07 -1.26 16.66
C ASP A 211 -6.44 -1.94 17.90
N LEU A 212 -5.14 -2.24 17.87
CA LEU A 212 -4.44 -2.79 19.03
C LEU A 212 -3.98 -1.68 19.98
N PRO A 213 -3.91 -1.97 21.31
CA PRO A 213 -3.52 -0.99 22.32
C PRO A 213 -2.04 -0.58 22.24
N ASP A 214 -1.19 -1.43 21.66
CA ASP A 214 0.27 -1.19 21.60
C ASP A 214 0.60 -0.20 20.50
N HIS A 215 0.92 1.03 20.90
CA HIS A 215 1.30 2.11 19.99
C HIS A 215 2.21 3.12 20.68
N TYR A 216 2.88 3.94 19.90
CA TYR A 216 3.68 5.08 20.34
C TYR A 216 3.03 6.39 19.90
N SER A 217 3.33 7.50 20.58
CA SER A 217 2.95 8.84 20.11
C SER A 217 3.71 9.17 18.81
N SER A 218 3.10 9.99 17.96
CA SER A 218 3.75 10.56 16.76
C SER A 218 5.05 11.31 17.08
N ASP A 219 5.14 11.86 18.30
CA ASP A 219 6.30 12.63 18.74
C ASP A 219 7.45 11.73 19.24
N THR A 220 7.21 10.42 19.36
CA THR A 220 8.27 9.48 19.77
C THR A 220 9.30 9.37 18.66
N PRO A 221 10.60 9.63 18.93
CA PRO A 221 11.65 9.42 17.94
C PRO A 221 11.65 7.99 17.40
N LEU A 222 11.84 7.81 16.09
CA LEU A 222 11.80 6.47 15.48
C LEU A 222 12.79 5.49 16.11
N ASP A 223 13.91 5.98 16.61
CA ASP A 223 14.92 5.16 17.30
C ASP A 223 14.45 4.61 18.65
N GLU A 224 13.45 5.23 19.26
CA GLU A 224 12.88 4.81 20.55
C GLU A 224 11.69 3.86 20.39
N VAL A 225 11.15 3.77 19.18
CA VAL A 225 10.01 2.88 18.88
C VAL A 225 10.47 1.42 18.92
N LYS A 226 10.05 0.70 19.95
CA LYS A 226 10.37 -0.72 20.15
C LYS A 226 9.11 -1.50 20.49
N PHE A 227 8.48 -2.06 19.48
CA PHE A 227 7.32 -2.91 19.71
C PHE A 227 7.71 -4.23 20.37
N ILE A 228 6.99 -4.62 21.42
CA ILE A 228 7.11 -5.93 22.03
C ILE A 228 6.26 -6.90 21.23
N ILE A 229 6.91 -7.69 20.37
CA ILE A 229 6.24 -8.69 19.55
C ILE A 229 6.43 -10.05 20.20
N LYS A 230 5.32 -10.74 20.49
CA LYS A 230 5.40 -12.14 20.95
C LYS A 230 5.96 -13.01 19.82
N PRO A 231 6.82 -13.99 20.12
CA PRO A 231 7.31 -14.92 19.12
C PRO A 231 6.15 -15.59 18.38
N PHE A 232 6.20 -15.57 17.05
CA PHE A 232 5.20 -16.19 16.17
C PHE A 232 5.87 -16.65 14.87
N ASP A 233 5.21 -17.55 14.15
CA ASP A 233 5.65 -17.92 12.81
C ASP A 233 5.34 -16.78 11.82
N ARG A 234 6.38 -16.15 11.29
CA ARG A 234 6.27 -15.03 10.34
C ARG A 234 5.70 -15.41 8.97
N SER A 235 5.50 -16.68 8.70
CA SER A 235 4.76 -17.17 7.54
C SER A 235 3.26 -16.80 7.62
N TYR A 236 2.79 -16.41 8.81
CA TYR A 236 1.43 -15.93 9.05
C TYR A 236 1.41 -14.42 9.32
N CYS A 237 0.24 -13.80 9.20
CA CYS A 237 0.03 -12.42 9.60
C CYS A 237 -0.02 -12.33 11.14
N TYR A 238 0.75 -11.45 11.74
CA TYR A 238 0.75 -11.24 13.20
C TYR A 238 -0.67 -10.97 13.75
N LYS A 239 -1.47 -10.19 13.05
CA LYS A 239 -2.86 -9.90 13.43
C LYS A 239 -3.77 -11.14 13.38
N GLU A 240 -3.59 -12.01 12.39
CA GLU A 240 -4.33 -13.26 12.28
C GLU A 240 -3.92 -14.22 13.41
N GLU A 241 -2.63 -14.33 13.68
CA GLU A 241 -2.10 -15.16 14.77
C GLU A 241 -2.65 -14.76 16.15
N LEU A 242 -2.78 -13.45 16.42
CA LEU A 242 -3.41 -12.96 17.66
C LEU A 242 -4.89 -13.36 17.77
N LYS A 243 -5.64 -13.29 16.67
CA LYS A 243 -7.06 -13.70 16.66
C LYS A 243 -7.26 -15.20 16.86
N TRP A 244 -6.33 -16.02 16.40
CA TRP A 244 -6.40 -17.48 16.61
C TRP A 244 -6.14 -17.86 18.07
N LYS A 245 -5.25 -17.16 18.77
CA LYS A 245 -4.95 -17.43 20.19
C LYS A 245 -6.10 -17.04 21.11
N THR A 246 -6.80 -15.94 20.83
CA THR A 246 -7.97 -15.50 21.62
C THR A 246 -9.23 -16.34 21.42
N LYS A 247 -9.30 -17.18 20.38
CA LYS A 247 -10.42 -18.13 20.17
C LYS A 247 -10.22 -19.50 20.82
N LYS A 248 -9.02 -19.76 21.36
CA LYS A 248 -8.67 -21.02 22.05
C LYS A 248 -8.59 -20.89 23.59
N GLU A 249 -8.74 -19.67 24.12
CA GLU A 249 -9.00 -19.37 25.54
C GLU A 249 -10.50 -19.17 25.79
#